data_a946fa96dc49ac6909895045df18d580
#
_entry.id   a946fa96dc49ac6909895045df18d580
#
_cell.length_a   1.000
_cell.length_b   1.000
_cell.length_c   1.000
_cell.angle_alpha   90.00
_cell.angle_beta   90.00
_cell.angle_gamma   90.00
#
_symmetry.space_group_name_H-M   'P 1'
#
loop_
_entity.id
_entity.type
_entity.pdbx_description
1 polymer ?
#
loop_
_entity_poly.entity_id
_entity_poly.type
_entity_poly.pdbx_seq_one_letter_code
_entity_poly.pdbx_strand_id
1 'polypeptide(L)'
;MKIRKQTFSLDQYLKLMKAETIRTDQECQRLSGQWNANMVNELIATVLTDNYIPPVILGEETANGITRQWIIDGLQRSSSLSLFRYGNTRITKDLDEYIVTYQRKILDDNGNPKRDAQGELLWESVEYDIRSKTYGQLPEELRDRFDGYQIETAIHQDCDISEISKLVRKYNNHKAMNQAQKAFTYVDAFAREIREITANRFFLDAYTCSRNDRKNGTLERMAGDMVTLCNYPVQYRKDSKTAFKWL
;
A
#
# COMPACT_ATOMS: atom_id res chain seq x y z
N MET A 1 24.73 -2.47 -0.86
CA MET A 1 23.33 -2.30 -1.26
C MET A 1 23.28 -1.53 -2.58
N LYS A 2 22.71 -2.12 -3.62
CA LYS A 2 22.51 -1.50 -4.94
C LYS A 2 21.03 -1.17 -5.09
N ILE A 3 20.70 -0.18 -5.91
CA ILE A 3 19.32 0.17 -6.22
C ILE A 3 19.07 -0.17 -7.68
N ARG A 4 18.06 -0.99 -7.93
CA ARG A 4 17.55 -1.30 -9.27
C ARG A 4 16.22 -0.57 -9.46
N LYS A 5 16.06 0.15 -10.55
CA LYS A 5 14.77 0.70 -10.96
C LYS A 5 14.07 -0.27 -11.88
N GLN A 6 12.80 -0.45 -11.70
CA GLN A 6 11.97 -1.33 -12.52
C GLN A 6 10.56 -0.75 -12.62
N THR A 7 9.98 -0.86 -13.80
CA THR A 7 8.60 -0.45 -14.06
C THR A 7 7.75 -1.69 -14.33
N PHE A 8 6.57 -1.74 -13.76
CA PHE A 8 5.56 -2.78 -13.97
C PHE A 8 4.28 -2.14 -14.47
N SER A 9 3.49 -2.87 -15.28
CA SER A 9 2.07 -2.52 -15.40
C SER A 9 1.41 -2.75 -14.04
N LEU A 10 0.37 -1.98 -13.73
CA LEU A 10 -0.34 -2.12 -12.45
C LEU A 10 -0.91 -3.53 -12.27
N ASP A 11 -1.46 -4.12 -13.33
CA ASP A 11 -1.94 -5.52 -13.30
C ASP A 11 -0.80 -6.50 -12.91
N GLN A 12 0.38 -6.38 -13.52
CA GLN A 12 1.54 -7.22 -13.18
C GLN A 12 1.98 -7.01 -11.74
N TYR A 13 2.08 -5.75 -11.31
CA TYR A 13 2.46 -5.39 -9.94
C TYR A 13 1.50 -5.99 -8.90
N LEU A 14 0.20 -5.82 -9.12
CA LEU A 14 -0.83 -6.34 -8.21
C LEU A 14 -0.90 -7.88 -8.21
N LYS A 15 -0.61 -8.53 -9.33
CA LYS A 15 -0.45 -9.99 -9.39
C LYS A 15 0.74 -10.48 -8.56
N LEU A 16 1.88 -9.78 -8.60
CA LEU A 16 3.04 -10.10 -7.75
C LEU A 16 2.73 -9.93 -6.27
N MET A 17 1.92 -8.92 -5.89
CA MET A 17 1.43 -8.78 -4.52
C MET A 17 0.50 -9.92 -4.13
N LYS A 18 -0.45 -10.31 -4.99
CA LYS A 18 -1.37 -11.42 -4.73
C LYS A 18 -0.66 -12.76 -4.61
N ALA A 19 0.43 -12.95 -5.35
CA ALA A 19 1.30 -14.14 -5.29
C ALA A 19 2.31 -14.09 -4.12
N GLU A 20 2.27 -13.06 -3.27
CA GLU A 20 3.20 -12.82 -2.16
C GLU A 20 4.68 -12.74 -2.56
N THR A 21 4.97 -12.53 -3.85
CA THR A 21 6.31 -12.20 -4.34
C THR A 21 6.71 -10.81 -3.85
N ILE A 22 5.75 -9.86 -3.88
CA ILE A 22 5.85 -8.56 -3.22
C ILE A 22 4.99 -8.62 -1.97
N ARG A 23 5.61 -8.57 -0.81
CA ARG A 23 4.97 -8.78 0.50
C ARG A 23 4.58 -7.46 1.15
N THR A 24 3.44 -7.50 1.84
CA THR A 24 2.87 -6.37 2.58
C THR A 24 2.86 -6.59 4.09
N ASP A 25 3.28 -7.77 4.54
CA ASP A 25 3.19 -8.26 5.92
C ASP A 25 4.46 -7.97 6.75
N GLN A 26 5.19 -6.94 6.40
CA GLN A 26 6.37 -6.56 7.15
C GLN A 26 6.02 -6.17 8.59
N GLU A 27 6.64 -6.83 9.55
CA GLU A 27 6.31 -6.76 10.97
C GLU A 27 6.45 -5.36 11.58
N CYS A 28 7.40 -4.57 11.10
CA CYS A 28 7.65 -3.19 11.57
C CYS A 28 6.94 -2.11 10.75
N GLN A 29 6.10 -2.45 9.77
CA GLN A 29 5.41 -1.49 8.94
C GLN A 29 4.03 -1.12 9.48
N ARG A 30 3.52 0.06 9.07
CA ARG A 30 2.15 0.48 9.38
C ARG A 30 1.14 -0.55 8.88
N LEU A 31 0.07 -0.73 9.67
CA LEU A 31 -1.09 -1.48 9.18
C LEU A 31 -1.65 -0.80 7.92
N SER A 32 -2.08 -1.59 6.96
CA SER A 32 -2.82 -1.10 5.79
C SER A 32 -4.12 -0.39 6.22
N GLY A 33 -4.69 0.46 5.36
CA GLY A 33 -5.96 1.13 5.64
C GLY A 33 -5.85 2.37 6.53
N GLN A 34 -4.70 3.04 6.57
CA GLN A 34 -4.52 4.34 7.24
C GLN A 34 -5.10 5.50 6.44
N TRP A 35 -5.27 5.34 5.14
CA TRP A 35 -5.82 6.36 4.27
C TRP A 35 -7.34 6.48 4.45
N ASN A 36 -7.82 7.72 4.44
CA ASN A 36 -9.26 7.97 4.36
C ASN A 36 -9.78 7.76 2.94
N ALA A 37 -11.10 7.75 2.78
CA ALA A 37 -11.74 7.48 1.49
C ALA A 37 -11.32 8.49 0.40
N ASN A 38 -11.15 9.77 0.74
CA ASN A 38 -10.75 10.80 -0.24
C ASN A 38 -9.35 10.51 -0.80
N MET A 39 -8.38 10.18 0.04
CA MET A 39 -7.02 9.83 -0.42
C MET A 39 -7.03 8.61 -1.35
N VAL A 40 -7.89 7.62 -1.08
CA VAL A 40 -8.05 6.44 -1.94
C VAL A 40 -8.69 6.83 -3.28
N ASN A 41 -9.73 7.68 -3.24
CA ASN A 41 -10.42 8.15 -4.45
C ASN A 41 -9.50 8.97 -5.35
N GLU A 42 -8.75 9.91 -4.77
CA GLU A 42 -7.77 10.72 -5.49
C GLU A 42 -6.68 9.86 -6.15
N LEU A 43 -6.19 8.84 -5.46
CA LEU A 43 -5.23 7.90 -6.05
C LEU A 43 -5.82 7.15 -7.25
N ILE A 44 -7.05 6.63 -7.12
CA ILE A 44 -7.72 5.92 -8.21
C ILE A 44 -7.95 6.86 -9.40
N ALA A 45 -8.44 8.08 -9.16
CA ALA A 45 -8.61 9.09 -10.20
C ALA A 45 -7.27 9.44 -10.88
N THR A 46 -6.19 9.60 -10.11
CA THR A 46 -4.83 9.84 -10.61
C THR A 46 -4.39 8.74 -11.59
N VAL A 47 -4.62 7.46 -11.25
CA VAL A 47 -4.30 6.33 -12.13
C VAL A 47 -5.19 6.33 -13.37
N LEU A 48 -6.49 6.59 -13.24
CA LEU A 48 -7.43 6.60 -14.35
C LEU A 48 -7.22 7.79 -15.32
N THR A 49 -6.60 8.87 -14.86
CA THR A 49 -6.21 10.03 -15.67
C THR A 49 -4.76 9.98 -16.16
N ASP A 50 -4.05 8.87 -15.88
CA ASP A 50 -2.64 8.64 -16.24
C ASP A 50 -1.70 9.72 -15.69
N ASN A 51 -2.04 10.27 -14.54
CA ASN A 51 -1.22 11.25 -13.82
C ASN A 51 -0.15 10.57 -12.96
N TYR A 52 0.87 11.34 -12.56
CA TYR A 52 2.02 10.83 -11.82
C TYR A 52 1.67 10.39 -10.39
N ILE A 53 2.16 9.22 -10.01
CA ILE A 53 2.25 8.79 -8.60
C ILE A 53 3.71 8.50 -8.23
N PRO A 54 4.13 8.81 -6.98
CA PRO A 54 5.50 8.54 -6.55
C PRO A 54 5.84 7.05 -6.63
N PRO A 55 7.11 6.69 -6.95
CA PRO A 55 7.57 5.31 -7.02
C PRO A 55 7.30 4.53 -5.73
N VAL A 56 7.07 3.24 -5.85
CA VAL A 56 7.06 2.31 -4.72
C VAL A 56 8.49 1.90 -4.40
N ILE A 57 8.87 1.96 -3.14
CA ILE A 57 10.19 1.54 -2.67
C ILE A 57 10.08 0.12 -2.13
N LEU A 58 10.91 -0.77 -2.67
CA LEU A 58 10.97 -2.17 -2.28
C LEU A 58 12.34 -2.51 -1.68
N GLY A 59 12.36 -3.45 -0.73
CA GLY A 59 13.57 -4.12 -0.26
C GLY A 59 13.56 -5.56 -0.74
N GLU A 60 14.66 -6.04 -1.31
CA GLU A 60 14.81 -7.38 -1.87
C GLU A 60 15.79 -8.19 -1.03
N GLU A 61 15.34 -9.31 -0.51
CA GLU A 61 16.15 -10.31 0.18
C GLU A 61 16.21 -11.58 -0.67
N THR A 62 17.40 -12.14 -0.81
CA THR A 62 17.59 -13.47 -1.39
C THR A 62 18.13 -14.40 -0.33
N ALA A 63 17.31 -15.35 0.10
CA ALA A 63 17.69 -16.37 1.08
C ALA A 63 17.38 -17.77 0.52
N ASN A 64 18.35 -18.68 0.59
CA ASN A 64 18.22 -20.06 0.11
C ASN A 64 17.76 -20.18 -1.36
N GLY A 65 18.20 -19.26 -2.22
CA GLY A 65 17.82 -19.23 -3.64
C GLY A 65 16.41 -18.68 -3.91
N ILE A 66 15.71 -18.22 -2.90
CA ILE A 66 14.38 -17.60 -3.02
C ILE A 66 14.52 -16.11 -2.83
N THR A 67 14.06 -15.33 -3.83
CA THR A 67 14.02 -13.87 -3.77
C THR A 67 12.61 -13.41 -3.35
N ARG A 68 12.56 -12.60 -2.33
CA ARG A 68 11.33 -11.96 -1.82
C ARG A 68 11.52 -10.46 -1.79
N GLN A 69 10.43 -9.73 -1.99
CA GLN A 69 10.43 -8.27 -1.94
C GLN A 69 9.42 -7.79 -0.90
N TRP A 70 9.78 -6.78 -0.14
CA TRP A 70 8.91 -6.11 0.83
C TRP A 70 8.70 -4.66 0.45
N ILE A 71 7.48 -4.17 0.59
CA ILE A 71 7.18 -2.76 0.37
C ILE A 71 7.76 -1.95 1.53
N ILE A 72 8.71 -1.07 1.25
CA ILE A 72 9.31 -0.14 2.21
C ILE A 72 8.50 1.16 2.30
N ASP A 73 8.17 1.75 1.15
CA ASP A 73 7.24 2.88 1.03
C ASP A 73 6.25 2.64 -0.11
N GLY A 74 5.04 3.13 0.06
CA GLY A 74 3.94 2.96 -0.89
C GLY A 74 2.92 1.89 -0.50
N LEU A 75 2.99 1.32 0.72
CA LEU A 75 2.05 0.29 1.18
C LEU A 75 0.59 0.74 1.06
N GLN A 76 0.26 1.97 1.49
CA GLN A 76 -1.12 2.47 1.43
C GLN A 76 -1.61 2.60 -0.01
N ARG A 77 -0.77 3.09 -0.92
CA ARG A 77 -1.04 3.16 -2.36
C ARG A 77 -1.30 1.78 -2.94
N SER A 78 -0.37 0.86 -2.72
CA SER A 78 -0.43 -0.51 -3.23
C SER A 78 -1.66 -1.26 -2.71
N SER A 79 -1.94 -1.17 -1.40
CA SER A 79 -3.11 -1.81 -0.78
C SER A 79 -4.42 -1.22 -1.30
N SER A 80 -4.51 0.11 -1.47
CA SER A 80 -5.71 0.77 -1.99
C SER A 80 -6.00 0.37 -3.43
N LEU A 81 -4.97 0.33 -4.29
CA LEU A 81 -5.12 -0.11 -5.69
C LEU A 81 -5.50 -1.60 -5.76
N SER A 82 -4.90 -2.44 -4.91
CA SER A 82 -5.26 -3.86 -4.82
C SER A 82 -6.70 -4.08 -4.37
N LEU A 83 -7.15 -3.34 -3.35
CA LEU A 83 -8.54 -3.41 -2.87
C LEU A 83 -9.54 -2.88 -3.90
N PHE A 84 -9.17 -1.89 -4.70
CA PHE A 84 -10.02 -1.43 -5.80
C PHE A 84 -10.11 -2.46 -6.91
N ARG A 85 -8.99 -3.06 -7.31
CA ARG A 85 -8.91 -4.04 -8.41
C ARG A 85 -9.59 -5.37 -8.09
N TYR A 86 -9.37 -5.91 -6.90
CA TYR A 86 -9.79 -7.27 -6.53
C TYR A 86 -10.90 -7.31 -5.47
N GLY A 87 -11.16 -6.21 -4.78
CA GLY A 87 -12.21 -6.09 -3.80
C GLY A 87 -13.45 -5.40 -4.36
N ASN A 88 -14.35 -5.04 -3.46
CA ASN A 88 -15.56 -4.28 -3.80
C ASN A 88 -15.45 -2.80 -3.39
N THR A 89 -14.23 -2.27 -3.36
CA THR A 89 -14.01 -0.86 -3.05
C THR A 89 -14.71 0.00 -4.09
N ARG A 90 -15.48 0.97 -3.60
CA ARG A 90 -16.27 1.90 -4.42
C ARG A 90 -15.69 3.30 -4.26
N ILE A 91 -15.53 4.00 -5.35
CA ILE A 91 -15.20 5.42 -5.34
C ILE A 91 -16.36 6.16 -4.65
N THR A 92 -16.07 7.02 -3.67
CA THR A 92 -17.12 7.78 -2.97
C THR A 92 -17.63 8.96 -3.81
N LYS A 93 -18.65 9.65 -3.32
CA LYS A 93 -19.22 10.82 -4.03
C LYS A 93 -18.39 12.09 -3.85
N ASP A 94 -17.53 12.13 -2.81
CA ASP A 94 -16.77 13.31 -2.42
C ASP A 94 -15.40 13.31 -3.15
N LEU A 95 -15.44 13.42 -4.47
CA LEU A 95 -14.26 13.49 -5.34
C LEU A 95 -14.40 14.74 -6.22
N ASP A 96 -13.43 15.64 -6.15
CA ASP A 96 -13.48 16.90 -6.90
C ASP A 96 -13.31 16.65 -8.41
N GLU A 97 -12.32 15.86 -8.80
CA GLU A 97 -12.07 15.49 -10.20
C GLU A 97 -12.68 14.11 -10.50
N TYR A 98 -13.97 14.07 -10.73
CA TYR A 98 -14.72 12.82 -10.91
C TYR A 98 -15.05 12.46 -12.36
N ILE A 99 -14.80 13.36 -13.31
CA ILE A 99 -14.98 13.10 -14.74
C ILE A 99 -13.63 12.67 -15.33
N VAL A 100 -13.62 11.48 -15.90
CA VAL A 100 -12.45 10.95 -16.60
C VAL A 100 -12.76 10.86 -18.09
N THR A 101 -11.93 11.49 -18.91
CA THR A 101 -12.04 11.44 -20.37
C THR A 101 -11.21 10.30 -20.93
N TYR A 102 -11.78 9.52 -21.84
CA TYR A 102 -11.08 8.44 -22.54
C TYR A 102 -11.50 8.36 -24.00
N GLN A 103 -10.68 7.69 -24.83
CA GLN A 103 -10.98 7.43 -26.22
C GLN A 103 -11.64 6.07 -26.36
N ARG A 104 -12.75 6.03 -27.09
CA ARG A 104 -13.48 4.80 -27.40
C ARG A 104 -13.56 4.63 -28.92
N LYS A 105 -13.41 3.39 -29.41
CA LYS A 105 -13.62 3.09 -30.82
C LYS A 105 -15.10 3.27 -31.19
N ILE A 106 -15.35 3.97 -32.31
CA ILE A 106 -16.69 4.06 -32.85
C ILE A 106 -17.02 2.72 -33.53
N LEU A 107 -18.17 2.13 -33.16
CA LEU A 107 -18.63 0.86 -33.72
C LEU A 107 -19.71 1.12 -34.78
N ASP A 108 -19.83 0.21 -35.74
CA ASP A 108 -20.95 0.16 -36.69
C ASP A 108 -22.15 -0.56 -36.04
N ASP A 109 -23.26 -0.68 -36.80
CA ASP A 109 -24.49 -1.31 -36.34
C ASP A 109 -24.33 -2.83 -36.06
N ASN A 110 -23.25 -3.43 -36.54
CA ASN A 110 -22.90 -4.84 -36.33
C ASN A 110 -21.88 -5.02 -35.19
N GLY A 111 -21.45 -3.93 -34.51
CA GLY A 111 -20.47 -3.95 -33.44
C GLY A 111 -19.00 -4.01 -33.89
N ASN A 112 -18.72 -3.80 -35.18
CA ASN A 112 -17.37 -3.76 -35.70
C ASN A 112 -16.79 -2.33 -35.64
N PRO A 113 -15.47 -2.16 -35.41
CA PRO A 113 -14.84 -0.85 -35.40
C PRO A 113 -14.96 -0.15 -36.77
N LYS A 114 -15.52 1.06 -36.77
CA LYS A 114 -15.59 1.93 -37.95
C LYS A 114 -14.20 2.41 -38.35
N ARG A 115 -14.02 2.55 -39.68
CA ARG A 115 -12.79 3.07 -40.28
C ARG A 115 -13.12 4.24 -41.21
N ASP A 116 -12.18 5.14 -41.34
CA ASP A 116 -12.26 6.22 -42.32
C ASP A 116 -11.95 5.74 -43.77
N ALA A 117 -11.94 6.68 -44.73
CA ALA A 117 -11.63 6.39 -46.13
C ALA A 117 -10.18 5.90 -46.35
N GLN A 118 -9.29 6.12 -45.40
CA GLN A 118 -7.88 5.71 -45.41
C GLN A 118 -7.69 4.35 -44.69
N GLY A 119 -8.75 3.78 -44.07
CA GLY A 119 -8.72 2.51 -43.34
C GLY A 119 -8.31 2.65 -41.89
N GLU A 120 -8.13 3.88 -41.38
CA GLU A 120 -7.81 4.14 -39.97
C GLU A 120 -9.04 4.04 -39.09
N LEU A 121 -8.82 3.60 -37.82
CA LEU A 121 -9.90 3.45 -36.82
C LEU A 121 -10.44 4.82 -36.40
N LEU A 122 -11.76 4.94 -36.39
CA LEU A 122 -12.42 6.12 -35.85
C LEU A 122 -12.61 6.02 -34.34
N TRP A 123 -12.29 7.13 -33.66
CA TRP A 123 -12.35 7.23 -32.19
C TRP A 123 -13.26 8.39 -31.80
N GLU A 124 -13.93 8.25 -30.67
CA GLU A 124 -14.67 9.33 -30.01
C GLU A 124 -14.13 9.56 -28.60
N SER A 125 -14.20 10.81 -28.16
CA SER A 125 -13.86 11.19 -26.80
C SER A 125 -15.10 11.06 -25.92
N VAL A 126 -14.99 10.31 -24.83
CA VAL A 126 -16.09 10.04 -23.89
C VAL A 126 -15.72 10.54 -22.53
N GLU A 127 -16.63 11.31 -21.91
CA GLU A 127 -16.54 11.71 -20.51
C GLU A 127 -17.30 10.69 -19.65
N TYR A 128 -16.69 10.22 -18.57
CA TYR A 128 -17.27 9.21 -17.69
C TYR A 128 -17.18 9.63 -16.23
N ASP A 129 -18.31 9.60 -15.55
CA ASP A 129 -18.39 9.85 -14.10
C ASP A 129 -18.01 8.59 -13.33
N ILE A 130 -16.87 8.65 -12.63
CA ILE A 130 -16.32 7.53 -11.88
C ILE A 130 -16.88 7.41 -10.45
N ARG A 131 -17.67 8.38 -9.99
CA ARG A 131 -18.27 8.36 -8.64
C ARG A 131 -19.19 7.15 -8.45
N SER A 132 -19.12 6.58 -7.27
CA SER A 132 -19.90 5.40 -6.89
C SER A 132 -19.63 4.15 -7.74
N LYS A 133 -18.59 4.14 -8.55
CA LYS A 133 -18.20 2.97 -9.34
C LYS A 133 -17.20 2.09 -8.60
N THR A 134 -17.30 0.80 -8.82
CA THR A 134 -16.27 -0.18 -8.52
C THR A 134 -15.44 -0.43 -9.78
N TYR A 135 -14.27 -1.08 -9.64
CA TYR A 135 -13.45 -1.46 -10.79
C TYR A 135 -14.25 -2.22 -11.87
N GLY A 136 -15.07 -3.20 -11.48
CA GLY A 136 -15.88 -4.00 -12.43
C GLY A 136 -16.99 -3.21 -13.13
N GLN A 137 -17.33 -2.01 -12.64
CA GLN A 137 -18.34 -1.14 -13.25
C GLN A 137 -17.72 -0.08 -14.20
N LEU A 138 -16.39 0.00 -14.27
CA LEU A 138 -15.72 0.86 -15.24
C LEU A 138 -15.87 0.31 -16.66
N PRO A 139 -15.94 1.18 -17.69
CA PRO A 139 -15.77 0.78 -19.08
C PRO A 139 -14.47 -0.02 -19.29
N GLU A 140 -14.43 -0.85 -20.33
CA GLU A 140 -13.29 -1.69 -20.65
C GLU A 140 -12.01 -0.85 -20.85
N GLU A 141 -12.11 0.25 -21.57
CA GLU A 141 -11.00 1.14 -21.85
C GLU A 141 -10.40 1.78 -20.58
N LEU A 142 -11.25 2.09 -19.58
CA LEU A 142 -10.77 2.61 -18.30
C LEU A 142 -10.19 1.50 -17.42
N ARG A 143 -10.68 0.26 -17.52
CA ARG A 143 -10.06 -0.89 -16.86
C ARG A 143 -8.69 -1.20 -17.47
N ASP A 144 -8.60 -1.19 -18.79
CA ASP A 144 -7.34 -1.40 -19.51
C ASP A 144 -6.31 -0.31 -19.17
N ARG A 145 -6.77 0.95 -19.07
CA ARG A 145 -5.93 2.06 -18.64
C ARG A 145 -5.44 1.86 -17.20
N PHE A 146 -6.31 1.45 -16.28
CA PHE A 146 -5.94 1.16 -14.90
C PHE A 146 -4.94 0.00 -14.83
N ASP A 147 -5.22 -1.11 -15.49
CA ASP A 147 -4.36 -2.30 -15.49
C ASP A 147 -3.02 -2.06 -16.20
N GLY A 148 -3.03 -1.21 -17.25
CA GLY A 148 -1.85 -0.82 -18.02
C GLY A 148 -1.01 0.30 -17.40
N TYR A 149 -1.53 1.00 -16.37
CA TYR A 149 -0.81 2.10 -15.71
C TYR A 149 0.58 1.65 -15.25
N GLN A 150 1.60 2.48 -15.49
CA GLN A 150 2.98 2.13 -15.20
C GLN A 150 3.36 2.52 -13.77
N ILE A 151 3.59 1.51 -12.94
CA ILE A 151 4.11 1.68 -11.57
C ILE A 151 5.64 1.63 -11.61
N GLU A 152 6.27 2.74 -11.24
CA GLU A 152 7.71 2.77 -11.03
C GLU A 152 8.07 2.18 -9.67
N THR A 153 9.11 1.37 -9.64
CA THR A 153 9.66 0.81 -8.39
C THR A 153 11.16 1.09 -8.27
N ALA A 154 11.60 1.36 -7.04
CA ALA A 154 13.02 1.43 -6.70
C ALA A 154 13.32 0.30 -5.70
N ILE A 155 14.10 -0.68 -6.14
CA ILE A 155 14.35 -1.93 -5.41
C ILE A 155 15.74 -1.88 -4.80
N HIS A 156 15.81 -1.83 -3.47
CA HIS A 156 17.04 -2.02 -2.71
C HIS A 156 17.38 -3.50 -2.68
N GLN A 157 18.47 -3.88 -3.34
CA GLN A 157 18.92 -5.26 -3.47
C GLN A 157 19.78 -5.69 -2.28
N ASP A 158 19.82 -7.00 -2.02
CA ASP A 158 20.67 -7.63 -1.01
C ASP A 158 20.43 -7.06 0.40
N CYS A 159 19.16 -6.87 0.78
CA CYS A 159 18.77 -6.40 2.10
C CYS A 159 18.49 -7.59 3.02
N ASP A 160 18.98 -7.53 4.26
CA ASP A 160 18.44 -8.35 5.34
C ASP A 160 17.21 -7.67 6.00
N ILE A 161 16.53 -8.36 6.89
CA ILE A 161 15.33 -7.84 7.59
C ILE A 161 15.66 -6.57 8.39
N SER A 162 16.84 -6.48 9.02
CA SER A 162 17.27 -5.31 9.77
C SER A 162 17.49 -4.10 8.87
N GLU A 163 18.09 -4.31 7.70
CA GLU A 163 18.26 -3.25 6.69
C GLU A 163 16.92 -2.79 6.13
N ILE A 164 15.99 -3.71 5.87
CA ILE A 164 14.63 -3.38 5.46
C ILE A 164 13.94 -2.50 6.51
N SER A 165 14.03 -2.86 7.79
CA SER A 165 13.50 -2.06 8.90
C SER A 165 14.13 -0.66 8.98
N LYS A 166 15.43 -0.54 8.75
CA LYS A 166 16.12 0.76 8.67
C LYS A 166 15.61 1.61 7.49
N LEU A 167 15.39 0.99 6.34
CA LEU A 167 14.85 1.66 5.17
C LEU A 167 13.39 2.11 5.40
N VAL A 168 12.55 1.30 6.03
CA VAL A 168 11.18 1.70 6.42
C VAL A 168 11.22 2.95 7.31
N ARG A 169 12.09 2.98 8.32
CA ARG A 169 12.27 4.18 9.16
C ARG A 169 12.70 5.40 8.35
N LYS A 170 13.68 5.22 7.47
CA LYS A 170 14.23 6.29 6.63
C LYS A 170 13.18 6.89 5.69
N TYR A 171 12.48 6.06 4.93
CA TYR A 171 11.53 6.52 3.92
C TYR A 171 10.21 7.01 4.51
N ASN A 172 9.79 6.47 5.64
CA ASN A 172 8.58 6.94 6.33
C ASN A 172 8.82 8.11 7.30
N ASN A 173 10.05 8.57 7.44
CA ASN A 173 10.38 9.68 8.33
C ASN A 173 9.82 11.04 7.83
N HIS A 174 9.43 11.12 6.56
CA HIS A 174 8.81 12.31 5.95
C HIS A 174 7.30 12.42 6.16
N LYS A 175 6.65 11.35 6.61
CA LYS A 175 5.23 11.37 6.98
C LYS A 175 5.13 11.37 8.49
N ALA A 176 4.18 12.11 9.01
CA ALA A 176 3.90 12.17 10.44
C ALA A 176 3.43 10.81 10.97
N MET A 177 4.35 9.82 11.06
CA MET A 177 4.12 8.68 11.93
C MET A 177 3.91 9.21 13.33
N ASN A 178 2.89 8.73 14.03
CA ASN A 178 2.76 9.03 15.44
C ASN A 178 3.91 8.38 16.23
N GLN A 179 4.06 8.79 17.50
CA GLN A 179 5.17 8.29 18.32
C GLN A 179 5.16 6.76 18.51
N ALA A 180 3.96 6.16 18.65
CA ALA A 180 3.82 4.71 18.78
C ALA A 180 4.31 3.97 17.53
N GLN A 181 3.88 4.43 16.36
CA GLN A 181 4.32 3.86 15.08
C GLN A 181 5.82 4.02 14.84
N LYS A 182 6.38 5.19 15.21
CA LYS A 182 7.83 5.41 15.14
C LYS A 182 8.59 4.49 16.09
N ALA A 183 8.11 4.32 17.32
CA ALA A 183 8.71 3.43 18.30
C ALA A 183 8.73 1.99 17.78
N PHE A 184 7.59 1.51 17.23
CA PHE A 184 7.46 0.14 16.76
C PHE A 184 8.42 -0.21 15.61
N THR A 185 8.88 0.76 14.82
CA THR A 185 9.90 0.51 13.78
C THR A 185 11.31 0.21 14.33
N TYR A 186 11.52 0.26 15.64
CA TYR A 186 12.78 -0.13 16.28
C TYR A 186 12.78 -1.57 16.80
N VAL A 187 11.64 -2.26 16.78
CA VAL A 187 11.47 -3.57 17.41
C VAL A 187 11.98 -4.73 16.53
N ASP A 188 12.26 -4.47 15.25
CA ASP A 188 12.83 -5.44 14.29
C ASP A 188 12.25 -6.87 14.40
N ALA A 189 13.10 -7.85 14.79
CA ALA A 189 12.71 -9.25 14.88
C ALA A 189 11.69 -9.57 16.00
N PHE A 190 11.59 -8.70 17.01
CA PHE A 190 10.66 -8.87 18.13
C PHE A 190 9.23 -8.38 17.83
N ALA A 191 9.02 -7.82 16.66
CA ALA A 191 7.73 -7.26 16.25
C ALA A 191 6.62 -8.34 16.16
N ARG A 192 6.99 -9.58 15.82
CA ARG A 192 6.07 -10.71 15.75
C ARG A 192 5.55 -11.06 17.14
N GLU A 193 6.46 -11.22 18.10
CA GLU A 193 6.14 -11.57 19.49
C GLU A 193 5.23 -10.51 20.11
N ILE A 194 5.47 -9.24 19.85
CA ILE A 194 4.59 -8.15 20.31
C ILE A 194 3.19 -8.28 19.70
N ARG A 195 3.08 -8.62 18.42
CA ARG A 195 1.77 -8.83 17.77
C ARG A 195 1.05 -10.06 18.31
N GLU A 196 1.76 -11.14 18.60
CA GLU A 196 1.20 -12.33 19.25
C GLU A 196 0.69 -11.98 20.66
N ILE A 197 1.43 -11.18 21.43
CA ILE A 197 0.98 -10.67 22.74
C ILE A 197 -0.30 -9.86 22.57
N THR A 198 -0.38 -8.94 21.62
CA THR A 198 -1.57 -8.09 21.40
C THR A 198 -2.77 -8.87 20.85
N ALA A 199 -2.57 -10.03 20.26
CA ALA A 199 -3.62 -10.96 19.85
C ALA A 199 -4.17 -11.82 21.02
N ASN A 200 -3.56 -11.75 22.20
CA ASN A 200 -4.03 -12.48 23.37
C ASN A 200 -5.40 -11.97 23.83
N ARG A 201 -6.21 -12.86 24.43
CA ARG A 201 -7.56 -12.55 24.94
C ARG A 201 -7.59 -11.37 25.91
N PHE A 202 -6.54 -11.14 26.68
CA PHE A 202 -6.45 -9.95 27.52
C PHE A 202 -6.64 -8.65 26.73
N PHE A 203 -5.93 -8.49 25.62
CA PHE A 203 -6.05 -7.29 24.78
C PHE A 203 -7.31 -7.28 23.91
N LEU A 204 -7.91 -8.44 23.66
CA LEU A 204 -9.15 -8.54 22.86
C LEU A 204 -10.39 -8.30 23.71
N ASP A 205 -10.42 -8.85 24.91
CA ASP A 205 -11.62 -8.96 25.75
C ASP A 205 -11.58 -8.03 26.97
N ALA A 206 -10.43 -7.90 27.64
CA ALA A 206 -10.31 -7.18 28.89
C ALA A 206 -9.90 -5.71 28.74
N TYR A 207 -9.21 -5.37 27.66
CA TYR A 207 -8.78 -4.00 27.39
C TYR A 207 -9.70 -3.31 26.38
N THR A 208 -10.40 -2.27 26.85
CA THR A 208 -11.24 -1.44 25.95
C THR A 208 -10.36 -0.57 25.08
N CYS A 209 -10.25 -0.96 23.83
CA CYS A 209 -9.45 -0.26 22.82
C CYS A 209 -10.33 0.23 21.69
N SER A 210 -10.27 1.51 21.39
CA SER A 210 -11.00 2.05 20.25
C SER A 210 -10.40 1.54 18.93
N ARG A 211 -11.23 1.55 17.87
CA ARG A 211 -10.75 1.22 16.51
C ARG A 211 -9.58 2.12 16.08
N ASN A 212 -9.57 3.36 16.57
CA ASN A 212 -8.52 4.33 16.27
C ASN A 212 -7.22 4.00 17.01
N ASP A 213 -7.29 3.54 18.27
CA ASP A 213 -6.10 3.12 19.02
C ASP A 213 -5.41 1.93 18.36
N ARG A 214 -6.19 0.95 17.86
CA ARG A 214 -5.64 -0.18 17.08
C ARG A 214 -4.93 0.29 15.82
N LYS A 215 -5.54 1.22 15.05
CA LYS A 215 -4.93 1.79 13.85
C LYS A 215 -3.65 2.58 14.13
N ASN A 216 -3.56 3.20 15.29
CA ASN A 216 -2.42 4.03 15.68
C ASN A 216 -1.27 3.24 16.33
N GLY A 217 -1.40 1.93 16.50
CA GLY A 217 -0.38 1.09 17.12
C GLY A 217 -0.27 1.27 18.65
N THR A 218 -1.36 1.69 19.29
CA THR A 218 -1.39 1.91 20.74
C THR A 218 -1.21 0.60 21.51
N LEU A 219 -1.80 -0.51 21.03
CA LEU A 219 -1.67 -1.81 21.66
C LEU A 219 -0.24 -2.34 21.57
N GLU A 220 0.35 -2.27 20.38
CA GLU A 220 1.73 -2.68 20.14
C GLU A 220 2.71 -1.87 21.01
N ARG A 221 2.45 -0.58 21.16
CA ARG A 221 3.23 0.26 22.07
C ARG A 221 3.11 -0.21 23.51
N MET A 222 1.89 -0.47 23.98
CA MET A 222 1.67 -0.94 25.36
C MET A 222 2.35 -2.27 25.61
N ALA A 223 2.19 -3.24 24.69
CA ALA A 223 2.83 -4.54 24.81
C ALA A 223 4.37 -4.42 24.81
N GLY A 224 4.94 -3.64 23.94
CA GLY A 224 6.38 -3.36 23.89
C GLY A 224 6.89 -2.67 25.16
N ASP A 225 6.16 -1.67 25.67
CA ASP A 225 6.50 -1.01 26.95
C ASP A 225 6.48 -2.01 28.12
N MET A 226 5.48 -2.91 28.17
CA MET A 226 5.40 -3.96 29.18
C MET A 226 6.57 -4.94 29.08
N VAL A 227 6.89 -5.43 27.87
CA VAL A 227 8.01 -6.34 27.64
C VAL A 227 9.34 -5.69 28.02
N THR A 228 9.54 -4.43 27.64
CA THR A 228 10.75 -3.66 27.99
C THR A 228 10.86 -3.50 29.53
N LEU A 229 9.75 -3.15 30.17
CA LEU A 229 9.75 -2.97 31.63
C LEU A 229 10.05 -4.28 32.37
N CYS A 230 9.54 -5.41 31.88
CA CYS A 230 9.78 -6.72 32.50
C CYS A 230 11.22 -7.21 32.31
N ASN A 231 11.80 -7.02 31.14
CA ASN A 231 13.11 -7.57 30.81
C ASN A 231 14.27 -6.59 31.04
N TYR A 232 14.01 -5.29 30.89
CA TYR A 232 15.00 -4.22 30.96
C TYR A 232 14.52 -3.05 31.85
N PRO A 233 14.17 -3.28 33.13
CA PRO A 233 13.56 -2.24 33.97
C PRO A 233 14.46 -1.02 34.20
N VAL A 234 15.78 -1.22 34.22
CA VAL A 234 16.75 -0.13 34.39
C VAL A 234 16.85 0.76 33.16
N GLN A 235 16.68 0.20 31.97
CA GLN A 235 16.72 0.87 30.68
C GLN A 235 15.38 1.49 30.29
N TYR A 236 14.28 1.06 30.90
CA TYR A 236 12.96 1.58 30.60
C TYR A 236 12.86 3.09 30.79
N ARG A 237 12.27 3.76 29.82
CA ARG A 237 11.97 5.20 29.83
C ARG A 237 10.53 5.39 29.37
N LYS A 238 9.90 6.49 29.78
CA LYS A 238 8.53 6.86 29.32
C LYS A 238 8.44 7.10 27.81
N ASP A 239 9.56 7.27 27.13
CA ASP A 239 9.63 7.37 25.69
C ASP A 239 9.79 5.96 25.08
N SER A 240 8.71 5.44 24.50
CA SER A 240 8.68 4.12 23.87
C SER A 240 9.72 3.96 22.77
N LYS A 241 10.09 5.03 22.07
CA LYS A 241 11.13 5.00 21.04
C LYS A 241 12.49 4.62 21.65
N THR A 242 12.81 5.17 22.81
CA THR A 242 14.05 4.84 23.53
C THR A 242 13.95 3.44 24.18
N ALA A 243 12.79 3.09 24.74
CA ALA A 243 12.57 1.80 25.34
C ALA A 243 12.71 0.65 24.33
N PHE A 244 12.11 0.77 23.17
CA PHE A 244 12.06 -0.29 22.13
C PHE A 244 13.40 -0.57 21.45
N LYS A 245 14.39 0.28 21.64
CA LYS A 245 15.76 -0.01 21.18
C LYS A 245 16.43 -1.17 21.93
N TRP A 246 15.85 -1.58 23.06
CA TRP A 246 16.36 -2.66 23.89
C TRP A 246 15.65 -4.01 23.60
N LEU A 247 14.57 -4.01 22.82
CA LEU A 247 13.91 -5.21 22.31
C LEU A 247 14.54 -5.69 21.01
#